data_c786461c6d5b1727a274d22bdae30fd0
#
_entry.id   c786461c6d5b1727a274d22bdae30fd0
#
_cell.length_a   1.000
_cell.length_b   1.000
_cell.length_c   1.000
_cell.angle_alpha   90.00
_cell.angle_beta   90.00
_cell.angle_gamma   90.00
#
_symmetry.space_group_name_H-M   'P 1'
#
loop_
_entity.id
_entity.type
_entity.pdbx_description
1 polymer ?
#
loop_
_entity_poly.entity_id
_entity_poly.type
_entity_poly.pdbx_seq_one_letter_code
_entity_poly.pdbx_strand_id
1 'polypeptide(L)'
;MQTLGQRLFNLRKSKKLSRDALGAKIGVSKTAIKNWEEDSNFPKHEFIDGLSKVFGCSIGYLVDGIPDGDNFKVVSNENIRRVPVLNYVQAGEFCEYYDDAVSDVFEPVIGEYGAHVYWVIIEGLSMMPDFNSGDMVLVDPDIQPTPGDYVIALRNGHKEVTFKKWRPRGFDDDGVEYSELVPLNPDFPVIDSRHAPFAVCGVAIEHKKKLK
;
A
#
# COMPACT_ATOMS: atom_id res chain seq x y z
N MET A 1 -10.23 -6.06 -38.63
CA MET A 1 -10.16 -5.63 -37.21
C MET A 1 -11.16 -6.48 -36.45
N GLN A 2 -10.80 -6.99 -35.27
CA GLN A 2 -11.76 -7.74 -34.44
C GLN A 2 -12.80 -6.77 -33.85
N THR A 3 -14.04 -7.18 -33.77
CA THR A 3 -15.10 -6.42 -33.09
C THR A 3 -14.98 -6.57 -31.57
N LEU A 4 -15.67 -5.75 -30.78
CA LEU A 4 -15.76 -5.91 -29.34
C LEU A 4 -16.27 -7.31 -28.97
N GLY A 5 -17.32 -7.78 -29.65
CA GLY A 5 -17.90 -9.10 -29.37
C GLY A 5 -16.91 -10.24 -29.61
N GLN A 6 -16.12 -10.17 -30.69
CA GLN A 6 -15.07 -11.16 -30.97
C GLN A 6 -13.96 -11.13 -29.91
N ARG A 7 -13.51 -9.95 -29.44
CA ARG A 7 -12.55 -9.82 -28.36
C ARG A 7 -13.09 -10.38 -27.04
N LEU A 8 -14.33 -10.01 -26.70
CA LEU A 8 -15.03 -10.50 -25.51
C LEU A 8 -15.12 -12.03 -25.51
N PHE A 9 -15.55 -12.63 -26.62
CA PHE A 9 -15.60 -14.08 -26.77
C PHE A 9 -14.24 -14.74 -26.56
N ASN A 10 -13.18 -14.22 -27.19
CA ASN A 10 -11.84 -14.76 -27.11
C ASN A 10 -11.27 -14.67 -25.69
N LEU A 11 -11.44 -13.51 -25.02
CA LEU A 11 -11.02 -13.29 -23.63
C LEU A 11 -11.75 -14.24 -22.66
N ARG A 12 -13.06 -14.38 -22.81
CA ARG A 12 -13.82 -15.32 -21.98
C ARG A 12 -13.33 -16.77 -22.16
N LYS A 13 -13.07 -17.20 -23.40
CA LYS A 13 -12.56 -18.52 -23.69
C LYS A 13 -11.15 -18.75 -23.13
N SER A 14 -10.27 -17.76 -23.23
CA SER A 14 -8.91 -17.85 -22.66
C SER A 14 -8.93 -18.03 -21.13
N LYS A 15 -9.89 -17.37 -20.44
CA LYS A 15 -10.11 -17.50 -18.99
C LYS A 15 -10.95 -18.75 -18.62
N LYS A 16 -11.35 -19.59 -19.61
CA LYS A 16 -12.17 -20.81 -19.41
C LYS A 16 -13.50 -20.53 -18.71
N LEU A 17 -14.07 -19.34 -18.88
CA LEU A 17 -15.35 -18.96 -18.29
C LEU A 17 -16.52 -19.36 -19.19
N SER A 18 -17.62 -19.85 -18.59
CA SER A 18 -18.92 -19.94 -19.27
C SER A 18 -19.56 -18.54 -19.36
N ARG A 19 -20.56 -18.35 -20.25
CA ARG A 19 -21.33 -17.12 -20.30
C ARG A 19 -22.06 -16.84 -18.99
N ASP A 20 -22.55 -17.88 -18.33
CA ASP A 20 -23.21 -17.80 -17.03
C ASP A 20 -22.22 -17.33 -15.96
N ALA A 21 -21.03 -17.94 -15.91
CA ALA A 21 -20.00 -17.60 -14.95
C ALA A 21 -19.49 -16.16 -15.13
N LEU A 22 -19.33 -15.69 -16.38
CA LEU A 22 -18.97 -14.32 -16.66
C LEU A 22 -20.11 -13.36 -16.26
N GLY A 23 -21.37 -13.70 -16.62
CA GLY A 23 -22.53 -12.89 -16.25
C GLY A 23 -22.66 -12.71 -14.74
N ALA A 24 -22.48 -13.79 -13.97
CA ALA A 24 -22.49 -13.74 -12.50
C ALA A 24 -21.43 -12.81 -11.92
N LYS A 25 -20.22 -12.76 -12.51
CA LYS A 25 -19.12 -11.90 -12.05
C LYS A 25 -19.38 -10.40 -12.23
N ILE A 26 -20.16 -10.02 -13.23
CA ILE A 26 -20.41 -8.60 -13.57
C ILE A 26 -21.89 -8.21 -13.40
N GLY A 27 -22.72 -9.08 -12.82
CA GLY A 27 -24.10 -8.77 -12.50
C GLY A 27 -25.06 -8.74 -13.68
N VAL A 28 -24.83 -9.54 -14.75
CA VAL A 28 -25.70 -9.60 -15.92
C VAL A 28 -26.10 -11.03 -16.31
N SER A 29 -27.15 -11.15 -17.12
CA SER A 29 -27.62 -12.44 -17.59
C SER A 29 -26.71 -13.05 -18.65
N LYS A 30 -26.76 -14.39 -18.80
CA LYS A 30 -26.14 -15.12 -19.90
C LYS A 30 -26.52 -14.58 -21.28
N THR A 31 -27.77 -14.19 -21.42
CA THR A 31 -28.29 -13.62 -22.70
C THR A 31 -27.64 -12.29 -23.02
N ALA A 32 -27.39 -11.44 -22.04
CA ALA A 32 -26.66 -10.19 -22.25
C ALA A 32 -25.23 -10.45 -22.76
N ILE A 33 -24.49 -11.38 -22.12
CA ILE A 33 -23.15 -11.77 -22.59
C ILE A 33 -23.21 -12.32 -24.02
N LYS A 34 -24.18 -13.18 -24.32
CA LYS A 34 -24.37 -13.70 -25.70
C LYS A 34 -24.53 -12.58 -26.71
N ASN A 35 -25.47 -11.64 -26.44
CA ASN A 35 -25.76 -10.53 -27.34
C ASN A 35 -24.53 -9.62 -27.57
N TRP A 36 -23.71 -9.41 -26.54
CA TRP A 36 -22.47 -8.65 -26.69
C TRP A 36 -21.41 -9.40 -27.50
N GLU A 37 -21.26 -10.71 -27.33
CA GLU A 37 -20.33 -11.54 -28.12
C GLU A 37 -20.70 -11.65 -29.57
N GLU A 38 -22.03 -11.54 -29.90
CA GLU A 38 -22.57 -11.58 -31.26
C GLU A 38 -22.72 -10.17 -31.87
N ASP A 39 -22.21 -9.14 -31.21
CA ASP A 39 -22.29 -7.72 -31.58
C ASP A 39 -23.76 -7.26 -31.85
N SER A 40 -24.76 -7.98 -31.31
CA SER A 40 -26.17 -7.64 -31.40
C SER A 40 -26.54 -6.47 -30.50
N ASN A 41 -25.74 -6.20 -29.48
CA ASN A 41 -25.92 -5.10 -28.56
C ASN A 41 -24.56 -4.70 -27.98
N PHE A 42 -24.42 -3.45 -27.51
CA PHE A 42 -23.20 -2.93 -26.90
C PHE A 42 -23.36 -2.85 -25.37
N PRO A 43 -22.37 -3.32 -24.57
CA PRO A 43 -22.44 -3.20 -23.13
C PRO A 43 -22.41 -1.73 -22.71
N LYS A 44 -23.19 -1.36 -21.67
CA LYS A 44 -23.10 -0.05 -21.05
C LYS A 44 -21.74 0.13 -20.38
N HIS A 45 -21.32 1.38 -20.20
CA HIS A 45 -20.02 1.74 -19.65
C HIS A 45 -19.71 1.04 -18.31
N GLU A 46 -20.68 0.93 -17.40
CA GLU A 46 -20.56 0.24 -16.12
C GLU A 46 -20.14 -1.24 -16.27
N PHE A 47 -20.62 -1.93 -17.31
CA PHE A 47 -20.28 -3.31 -17.59
C PHE A 47 -18.92 -3.46 -18.31
N ILE A 48 -18.53 -2.46 -19.11
CA ILE A 48 -17.21 -2.43 -19.77
C ILE A 48 -16.10 -2.40 -18.73
N ASP A 49 -16.24 -1.59 -17.68
CA ASP A 49 -15.30 -1.54 -16.56
C ASP A 49 -15.21 -2.90 -15.82
N GLY A 50 -16.36 -3.51 -15.55
CA GLY A 50 -16.42 -4.84 -14.97
C GLY A 50 -15.75 -5.93 -15.83
N LEU A 51 -15.98 -5.90 -17.14
CA LEU A 51 -15.35 -6.81 -18.10
C LEU A 51 -13.83 -6.62 -18.15
N SER A 52 -13.37 -5.36 -18.22
CA SER A 52 -11.95 -4.99 -18.19
C SER A 52 -11.25 -5.60 -16.96
N LYS A 53 -11.83 -5.47 -15.77
CA LYS A 53 -11.32 -6.03 -14.52
C LYS A 53 -11.29 -7.57 -14.55
N VAL A 54 -12.37 -8.22 -14.97
CA VAL A 54 -12.43 -9.70 -15.03
C VAL A 54 -11.41 -10.28 -15.99
N PHE A 55 -11.16 -9.61 -17.11
CA PHE A 55 -10.23 -10.09 -18.14
C PHE A 55 -8.78 -9.65 -17.86
N GLY A 56 -8.56 -8.61 -17.09
CA GLY A 56 -7.24 -8.04 -16.85
C GLY A 56 -6.68 -7.33 -18.08
N CYS A 57 -7.54 -6.59 -18.81
CA CYS A 57 -7.15 -5.83 -19.99
C CYS A 57 -7.67 -4.40 -19.89
N SER A 58 -7.11 -3.46 -20.67
CA SER A 58 -7.61 -2.09 -20.71
C SER A 58 -8.98 -1.99 -21.38
N ILE A 59 -9.71 -0.93 -21.05
CA ILE A 59 -10.94 -0.58 -21.77
C ILE A 59 -10.63 -0.32 -23.25
N GLY A 60 -9.51 0.35 -23.55
CA GLY A 60 -9.07 0.60 -24.91
C GLY A 60 -8.82 -0.68 -25.71
N TYR A 61 -8.21 -1.71 -25.09
CA TYR A 61 -8.09 -3.02 -25.74
C TYR A 61 -9.45 -3.67 -25.97
N LEU A 62 -10.31 -3.67 -24.94
CA LEU A 62 -11.61 -4.33 -25.03
C LEU A 62 -12.53 -3.66 -26.08
N VAL A 63 -12.61 -2.34 -26.09
CA VAL A 63 -13.54 -1.56 -26.93
C VAL A 63 -12.97 -1.28 -28.32
N ASP A 64 -11.73 -0.81 -28.39
CA ASP A 64 -11.14 -0.31 -29.63
C ASP A 64 -10.10 -1.26 -30.24
N GLY A 65 -9.69 -2.28 -29.46
CA GLY A 65 -8.63 -3.22 -29.88
C GLY A 65 -7.23 -2.62 -29.86
N ILE A 66 -7.04 -1.54 -29.10
CA ILE A 66 -5.72 -0.92 -28.89
C ILE A 66 -4.91 -1.88 -28.00
N PRO A 67 -3.76 -2.40 -28.45
CA PRO A 67 -2.97 -3.34 -27.66
C PRO A 67 -2.57 -2.75 -26.31
N ASP A 68 -2.76 -3.54 -25.26
CA ASP A 68 -2.19 -3.20 -23.94
C ASP A 68 -0.67 -3.26 -24.04
N GLY A 69 0.02 -2.22 -23.55
CA GLY A 69 1.46 -2.26 -23.41
C GLY A 69 1.89 -3.33 -22.39
N ASP A 70 3.14 -3.77 -22.45
CA ASP A 70 3.69 -4.83 -21.57
C ASP A 70 3.58 -4.53 -20.07
N ASN A 71 3.32 -3.27 -19.71
CA ASN A 71 3.22 -2.79 -18.33
C ASN A 71 1.77 -2.55 -17.84
N PHE A 72 0.75 -2.98 -18.58
CA PHE A 72 -0.63 -2.78 -18.16
C PHE A 72 -1.03 -3.80 -17.08
N LYS A 73 -1.39 -3.30 -15.90
CA LYS A 73 -2.02 -4.08 -14.82
C LYS A 73 -3.36 -3.45 -14.45
N VAL A 74 -4.42 -4.25 -14.46
CA VAL A 74 -5.70 -3.85 -13.87
C VAL A 74 -5.55 -3.90 -12.36
N VAL A 75 -5.65 -2.74 -11.72
CA VAL A 75 -5.77 -2.66 -10.27
C VAL A 75 -7.26 -2.79 -9.94
N SER A 76 -7.65 -3.89 -9.30
CA SER A 76 -9.02 -4.05 -8.80
C SER A 76 -9.23 -3.10 -7.61
N ASN A 77 -10.40 -2.43 -7.56
CA ASN A 77 -10.75 -1.56 -6.43
C ASN A 77 -10.89 -2.33 -5.11
N GLU A 78 -10.96 -3.66 -5.15
CA GLU A 78 -11.09 -4.53 -3.98
C GLU A 78 -9.85 -4.47 -3.08
N ASN A 79 -8.69 -4.07 -3.62
CA ASN A 79 -7.43 -3.96 -2.89
C ASN A 79 -7.02 -2.51 -2.61
N ILE A 80 -7.94 -1.55 -2.77
CA ILE A 80 -7.69 -0.16 -2.42
C ILE A 80 -8.35 0.14 -1.08
N ARG A 81 -7.52 0.42 -0.08
CA ARG A 81 -7.96 0.86 1.25
C ARG A 81 -7.42 2.27 1.53
N ARG A 82 -8.20 3.10 2.20
CA ARG A 82 -7.73 4.39 2.72
C ARG A 82 -7.25 4.21 4.15
N VAL A 83 -6.04 4.67 4.42
CA VAL A 83 -5.43 4.61 5.74
C VAL A 83 -5.07 6.02 6.22
N PRO A 84 -5.06 6.28 7.53
CA PRO A 84 -4.80 7.60 8.07
C PRO A 84 -3.37 8.05 7.77
N VAL A 85 -3.19 9.36 7.61
CA VAL A 85 -1.89 10.02 7.50
C VAL A 85 -1.62 10.77 8.81
N LEU A 86 -0.57 10.41 9.51
CA LEU A 86 -0.21 10.95 10.82
C LEU A 86 1.06 11.81 10.74
N ASN A 87 1.11 12.87 11.55
CA ASN A 87 2.37 13.55 11.88
C ASN A 87 3.07 12.83 13.04
N TYR A 88 4.26 13.29 13.44
CA TYR A 88 5.05 12.65 14.49
C TYR A 88 4.37 12.64 15.87
N VAL A 89 3.58 13.66 16.20
CA VAL A 89 2.83 13.73 17.47
C VAL A 89 1.68 12.72 17.46
N GLN A 90 0.86 12.72 16.42
CA GLN A 90 -0.25 11.79 16.25
C GLN A 90 0.21 10.34 16.22
N ALA A 91 1.35 10.05 15.56
CA ALA A 91 1.94 8.73 15.54
C ALA A 91 2.46 8.32 16.94
N GLY A 92 2.92 9.27 17.76
CA GLY A 92 3.27 9.04 19.16
C GLY A 92 2.07 8.67 20.02
N GLU A 93 0.98 9.40 19.88
CA GLU A 93 -0.28 9.10 20.56
C GLU A 93 -0.84 7.74 20.16
N PHE A 94 -0.80 7.41 18.87
CA PHE A 94 -1.19 6.09 18.36
C PHE A 94 -0.33 4.96 18.94
N CYS A 95 0.98 5.18 19.12
CA CYS A 95 1.89 4.21 19.73
C CYS A 95 1.54 3.91 21.20
N GLU A 96 1.07 4.92 21.95
CA GLU A 96 0.72 4.76 23.36
C GLU A 96 -0.67 4.15 23.58
N TYR A 97 -1.65 4.52 22.76
CA TYR A 97 -3.08 4.26 23.04
C TYR A 97 -3.80 3.36 22.05
N TYR A 98 -3.20 2.97 20.94
CA TYR A 98 -3.67 2.02 19.92
C TYR A 98 -5.09 2.22 19.34
N ASP A 99 -5.92 3.06 19.96
CA ASP A 99 -7.37 3.03 19.71
C ASP A 99 -7.94 4.15 18.83
N ASP A 100 -7.24 5.27 18.63
CA ASP A 100 -7.82 6.36 17.84
C ASP A 100 -6.74 7.24 17.18
N ALA A 101 -6.16 6.76 16.08
CA ALA A 101 -5.48 7.69 15.18
C ALA A 101 -6.50 8.68 14.61
N VAL A 102 -6.72 9.77 15.30
CA VAL A 102 -7.56 10.87 14.81
C VAL A 102 -6.78 11.59 13.72
N SER A 103 -7.09 11.28 12.47
CA SER A 103 -6.55 11.97 11.32
C SER A 103 -7.69 12.45 10.44
N ASP A 104 -7.61 13.71 10.00
CA ASP A 104 -8.52 14.26 9.00
C ASP A 104 -8.04 13.95 7.56
N VAL A 105 -6.83 13.39 7.40
CA VAL A 105 -6.21 13.10 6.11
C VAL A 105 -6.05 11.60 5.93
N PHE A 106 -6.54 11.10 4.79
CA PHE A 106 -6.44 9.69 4.42
C PHE A 106 -5.85 9.54 3.03
N GLU A 107 -4.88 8.63 2.89
CA GLU A 107 -4.25 8.29 1.62
C GLU A 107 -4.56 6.83 1.23
N PRO A 108 -4.72 6.53 -0.08
CA PRO A 108 -4.95 5.17 -0.51
C PRO A 108 -3.69 4.33 -0.40
N VAL A 109 -3.86 3.06 -0.04
CA VAL A 109 -2.88 1.98 -0.20
C VAL A 109 -3.43 0.93 -1.15
N ILE A 110 -2.56 0.33 -1.95
CA ILE A 110 -2.92 -0.65 -2.98
C ILE A 110 -2.17 -1.94 -2.69
N GLY A 111 -2.87 -2.94 -2.20
CA GLY A 111 -2.27 -4.22 -1.84
C GLY A 111 -2.88 -4.82 -0.58
N GLU A 112 -2.26 -5.91 -0.12
CA GLU A 112 -2.63 -6.59 1.13
C GLU A 112 -1.68 -6.13 2.24
N TYR A 113 -2.21 -5.41 3.20
CA TYR A 113 -1.48 -4.88 4.37
C TYR A 113 -2.23 -5.23 5.65
N GLY A 114 -1.52 -5.20 6.77
CA GLY A 114 -2.08 -5.34 8.11
C GLY A 114 -3.28 -4.41 8.36
N ALA A 115 -4.12 -4.74 9.34
CA ALA A 115 -5.34 -3.97 9.62
C ALA A 115 -5.04 -2.53 10.06
N HIS A 116 -3.94 -2.32 10.78
CA HIS A 116 -3.63 -1.10 11.52
C HIS A 116 -2.57 -0.21 10.84
N VAL A 117 -2.22 -0.46 9.56
CA VAL A 117 -1.23 0.35 8.86
C VAL A 117 -1.65 1.81 8.72
N TYR A 118 -0.69 2.71 8.79
CA TYR A 118 -0.88 4.15 8.68
C TYR A 118 0.33 4.80 7.98
N TRP A 119 0.09 5.94 7.33
CA TRP A 119 1.16 6.75 6.75
C TRP A 119 1.72 7.71 7.81
N VAL A 120 3.02 7.90 7.82
CA VAL A 120 3.70 8.95 8.62
C VAL A 120 4.42 9.89 7.67
N ILE A 121 4.20 11.20 7.87
CA ILE A 121 4.94 12.25 7.16
C ILE A 121 6.31 12.37 7.81
N ILE A 122 7.37 12.23 7.01
CA ILE A 122 8.76 12.37 7.47
C ILE A 122 9.05 13.84 7.77
N GLU A 123 9.62 14.07 8.94
CA GLU A 123 10.07 15.39 9.36
C GLU A 123 11.57 15.38 9.71
N GLY A 124 12.23 16.50 9.41
CA GLY A 124 13.66 16.69 9.71
C GLY A 124 14.61 16.06 8.67
N LEU A 125 15.90 16.08 9.02
CA LEU A 125 17.00 15.78 8.10
C LEU A 125 17.79 14.52 8.48
N SER A 126 17.42 13.86 9.58
CA SER A 126 18.20 12.74 10.15
C SER A 126 18.25 11.49 9.28
N MET A 127 17.33 11.36 8.34
CA MET A 127 17.25 10.21 7.44
C MET A 127 17.59 10.55 5.99
N MET A 128 18.12 11.74 5.75
CA MET A 128 18.67 12.09 4.44
C MET A 128 19.94 11.28 4.12
N PRO A 129 20.25 11.04 2.84
CA PRO A 129 19.54 11.53 1.64
C PRO A 129 18.36 10.66 1.17
N ASP A 130 18.18 9.47 1.76
CA ASP A 130 17.21 8.49 1.24
C ASP A 130 15.76 8.91 1.51
N PHE A 131 15.51 9.51 2.67
CA PHE A 131 14.21 10.01 3.09
C PHE A 131 14.29 11.52 3.33
N ASN A 132 13.48 12.28 2.61
CA ASN A 132 13.43 13.73 2.73
C ASN A 132 12.24 14.19 3.58
N SER A 133 12.35 15.36 4.19
CA SER A 133 11.22 15.98 4.86
C SER A 133 10.07 16.21 3.87
N GLY A 134 8.86 15.75 4.25
CA GLY A 134 7.66 15.77 3.42
C GLY A 134 7.41 14.48 2.62
N ASP A 135 8.37 13.54 2.57
CA ASP A 135 8.09 12.17 2.12
C ASP A 135 7.16 11.46 3.12
N MET A 136 6.53 10.36 2.73
CA MET A 136 5.72 9.56 3.62
C MET A 136 6.20 8.12 3.65
N VAL A 137 6.10 7.47 4.80
CA VAL A 137 6.33 6.03 4.96
C VAL A 137 5.05 5.35 5.44
N LEU A 138 4.73 4.20 4.86
CA LEU A 138 3.65 3.34 5.35
C LEU A 138 4.23 2.49 6.48
N VAL A 139 3.60 2.53 7.62
CA VAL A 139 4.04 1.85 8.85
C VAL A 139 3.05 0.76 9.20
N ASP A 140 3.57 -0.43 9.49
CA ASP A 140 2.80 -1.54 10.02
C ASP A 140 3.21 -1.79 11.50
N PRO A 141 2.31 -1.52 12.47
CA PRO A 141 2.59 -1.71 13.88
C PRO A 141 2.57 -3.19 14.31
N ASP A 142 1.98 -4.06 13.50
CA ASP A 142 1.83 -5.48 13.83
C ASP A 142 3.08 -6.30 13.44
N ILE A 143 4.04 -5.70 12.72
CA ILE A 143 5.28 -6.35 12.30
C ILE A 143 6.39 -6.13 13.34
N GLN A 144 7.05 -7.21 13.75
CA GLN A 144 8.25 -7.13 14.58
C GLN A 144 9.47 -6.74 13.72
N PRO A 145 10.29 -5.78 14.17
CA PRO A 145 11.43 -5.32 13.40
C PRO A 145 12.50 -6.40 13.26
N THR A 146 13.11 -6.47 12.09
CA THR A 146 14.31 -7.27 11.81
C THR A 146 15.53 -6.36 11.63
N PRO A 147 16.77 -6.89 11.80
CA PRO A 147 17.98 -6.09 11.71
C PRO A 147 18.08 -5.33 10.39
N GLY A 148 18.11 -4.01 10.47
CA GLY A 148 18.22 -3.14 9.32
C GLY A 148 16.91 -2.49 8.85
N ASP A 149 15.78 -2.88 9.42
CA ASP A 149 14.50 -2.26 9.14
C ASP A 149 14.47 -0.78 9.55
N TYR A 150 13.64 -0.02 8.84
CA TYR A 150 13.30 1.34 9.23
C TYR A 150 12.07 1.30 10.12
N VAL A 151 12.16 1.96 11.26
CA VAL A 151 11.10 1.93 12.28
C VAL A 151 10.67 3.32 12.70
N ILE A 152 9.41 3.43 13.08
CA ILE A 152 8.90 4.52 13.90
C ILE A 152 9.07 4.09 15.36
N ALA A 153 9.67 4.93 16.17
CA ALA A 153 9.91 4.65 17.59
C ALA A 153 9.60 5.86 18.45
N LEU A 154 9.01 5.62 19.62
CA LEU A 154 8.71 6.62 20.63
C LEU A 154 9.74 6.52 21.75
N ARG A 155 10.43 7.62 22.03
CA ARG A 155 11.37 7.70 23.16
C ARG A 155 10.62 7.98 24.46
N ASN A 156 11.03 7.32 25.52
CA ASN A 156 10.42 7.54 26.84
C ASN A 156 10.46 9.03 27.23
N GLY A 157 9.30 9.55 27.67
CA GLY A 157 9.16 10.95 28.03
C GLY A 157 9.00 11.93 26.87
N HIS A 158 8.97 11.47 25.64
CA HIS A 158 8.69 12.26 24.45
C HIS A 158 7.26 12.00 23.96
N LYS A 159 6.66 13.01 23.32
CA LYS A 159 5.33 12.89 22.67
C LYS A 159 5.45 12.61 21.17
N GLU A 160 6.60 12.93 20.60
CA GLU A 160 6.85 12.79 19.17
C GLU A 160 7.68 11.53 18.92
N VAL A 161 7.28 10.80 17.89
CA VAL A 161 8.07 9.65 17.42
C VAL A 161 9.32 10.12 16.68
N THR A 162 10.21 9.19 16.43
CA THR A 162 11.36 9.36 15.54
C THR A 162 11.39 8.25 14.50
N PHE A 163 11.83 8.58 13.30
CA PHE A 163 12.04 7.62 12.21
C PHE A 163 13.52 7.32 12.07
N LYS A 164 13.93 6.06 12.22
CA LYS A 164 15.34 5.63 12.19
C LYS A 164 15.48 4.20 11.65
N LYS A 165 16.71 3.82 11.34
CA LYS A 165 17.07 2.44 11.07
C LYS A 165 17.28 1.70 12.39
N TRP A 166 16.59 0.57 12.58
CA TRP A 166 16.72 -0.24 13.78
C TRP A 166 17.92 -1.19 13.69
N ARG A 167 18.69 -1.27 14.76
CA ARG A 167 19.87 -2.12 14.85
C ARG A 167 19.94 -2.80 16.21
N PRO A 168 19.65 -4.11 16.32
CA PRO A 168 19.87 -4.86 17.56
C PRO A 168 21.38 -5.01 17.80
N ARG A 169 21.78 -4.98 19.06
CA ARG A 169 23.19 -5.09 19.47
C ARG A 169 23.46 -6.32 20.32
N GLY A 170 22.43 -7.06 20.72
CA GLY A 170 22.52 -8.21 21.61
C GLY A 170 22.37 -7.80 23.07
N PHE A 171 23.20 -8.36 23.93
CA PHE A 171 23.13 -8.16 25.38
C PHE A 171 24.30 -7.30 25.88
N ASP A 172 24.04 -6.48 26.88
CA ASP A 172 25.07 -5.74 27.60
C ASP A 172 25.76 -6.61 28.67
N ASP A 173 26.65 -5.99 29.45
CA ASP A 173 27.40 -6.69 30.48
C ASP A 173 26.52 -7.21 31.65
N ASP A 174 25.32 -6.66 31.80
CA ASP A 174 24.31 -7.07 32.78
C ASP A 174 23.32 -8.10 32.20
N GLY A 175 23.50 -8.51 30.94
CA GLY A 175 22.66 -9.48 30.26
C GLY A 175 21.33 -8.91 29.80
N VAL A 176 21.20 -7.59 29.67
CA VAL A 176 20.00 -6.90 29.17
C VAL A 176 20.12 -6.68 27.66
N GLU A 177 19.11 -7.11 26.92
CA GLU A 177 19.05 -6.89 25.48
C GLU A 177 18.92 -5.39 25.17
N TYR A 178 19.72 -4.91 24.21
CA TYR A 178 19.66 -3.52 23.78
C TYR A 178 19.73 -3.36 22.27
N SER A 179 19.23 -2.23 21.81
CA SER A 179 19.19 -1.88 20.41
C SER A 179 19.47 -0.39 20.22
N GLU A 180 19.74 -0.04 18.98
CA GLU A 180 20.04 1.32 18.57
C GLU A 180 19.09 1.77 17.45
N LEU A 181 18.74 3.05 17.49
CA LEU A 181 18.10 3.76 16.39
C LEU A 181 19.16 4.59 15.67
N VAL A 182 19.46 4.19 14.43
CA VAL A 182 20.58 4.74 13.65
C VAL A 182 20.05 5.70 12.61
N PRO A 183 20.46 6.97 12.61
CA PRO A 183 20.17 7.90 11.52
C PRO A 183 20.95 7.50 10.27
N LEU A 184 20.45 7.84 9.08
CA LEU A 184 21.21 7.73 7.83
C LEU A 184 22.13 8.93 7.63
N ASN A 185 21.73 10.09 8.12
CA ASN A 185 22.58 11.28 8.10
C ASN A 185 23.57 11.23 9.27
N PRO A 186 24.89 11.16 9.00
CA PRO A 186 25.91 11.02 10.04
C PRO A 186 26.04 12.25 10.97
N ASP A 187 25.46 13.39 10.59
CA ASP A 187 25.42 14.60 11.43
C ASP A 187 24.51 14.46 12.64
N PHE A 188 23.71 13.39 12.70
CA PHE A 188 22.79 13.11 13.80
C PHE A 188 23.29 11.95 14.66
N PRO A 189 23.09 12.02 15.99
CA PRO A 189 23.55 10.98 16.89
C PRO A 189 22.72 9.70 16.79
N VAL A 190 23.37 8.56 17.03
CA VAL A 190 22.72 7.27 17.28
C VAL A 190 22.02 7.34 18.63
N ILE A 191 20.82 6.78 18.72
CA ILE A 191 20.07 6.65 19.97
C ILE A 191 20.24 5.22 20.47
N ASP A 192 20.88 5.05 21.63
CA ASP A 192 21.12 3.78 22.28
C ASP A 192 20.08 3.58 23.39
N SER A 193 19.36 2.45 23.37
CA SER A 193 18.27 2.17 24.30
C SER A 193 18.71 2.08 25.76
N ARG A 194 19.99 1.83 26.05
CA ARG A 194 20.56 1.82 27.42
C ARG A 194 20.57 3.23 28.03
N HIS A 195 20.75 4.26 27.20
CA HIS A 195 20.86 5.65 27.68
C HIS A 195 19.61 6.47 27.38
N ALA A 196 18.90 6.10 26.33
CA ALA A 196 17.67 6.75 25.92
C ALA A 196 16.64 5.67 25.51
N PRO A 197 15.94 5.07 26.48
CA PRO A 197 14.97 4.01 26.21
C PRO A 197 13.88 4.46 25.24
N PHE A 198 13.48 3.53 24.37
CA PHE A 198 12.43 3.76 23.36
C PHE A 198 11.60 2.49 23.14
N ALA A 199 10.39 2.66 22.64
CA ALA A 199 9.53 1.60 22.13
C ALA A 199 9.43 1.70 20.61
N VAL A 200 9.49 0.58 19.91
CA VAL A 200 9.19 0.54 18.47
C VAL A 200 7.68 0.52 18.29
N CYS A 201 7.15 1.48 17.51
CA CYS A 201 5.74 1.67 17.26
C CYS A 201 5.27 1.01 15.95
N GLY A 202 6.21 0.59 15.10
CA GLY A 202 5.95 -0.12 13.87
C GLY A 202 7.11 -0.06 12.88
N VAL A 203 7.03 -0.91 11.88
CA VAL A 203 8.03 -1.06 10.82
C VAL A 203 7.54 -0.35 9.57
N ALA A 204 8.40 0.46 8.95
CA ALA A 204 8.12 1.09 7.67
C ALA A 204 8.24 0.06 6.54
N ILE A 205 7.15 -0.13 5.79
CA ILE A 205 7.03 -1.16 4.74
C ILE A 205 6.95 -0.57 3.33
N GLU A 206 6.62 0.72 3.21
CA GLU A 206 6.63 1.45 1.93
C GLU A 206 7.14 2.88 2.12
N HIS A 207 7.68 3.45 1.04
CA HIS A 207 8.12 4.83 0.96
C HIS A 207 7.47 5.53 -0.22
N LYS A 208 6.76 6.62 0.05
CA LYS A 208 6.19 7.51 -0.97
C LYS A 208 6.99 8.81 -1.02
N LYS A 209 7.83 8.91 -2.04
CA LYS A 209 8.69 10.07 -2.23
C LYS A 209 7.93 11.20 -2.91
N LYS A 210 8.03 12.40 -2.35
CA LYS A 210 7.49 13.61 -2.98
C LYS A 210 8.49 14.11 -4.00
N LEU A 211 8.13 14.02 -5.26
CA LEU A 211 8.86 14.71 -6.35
C LEU A 211 8.38 16.15 -6.37
N LYS A 212 9.30 17.10 -6.60
CA LYS A 212 9.05 18.56 -6.55
C LYS A 212 7.82 18.97 -7.34
#